data_bfb48cfe2a5df56f09aded4972a11671
#
_entry.id   bfb48cfe2a5df56f09aded4972a11671
#
_cell.length_a   1.000
_cell.length_b   1.000
_cell.length_c   1.000
_cell.angle_alpha   90.00
_cell.angle_beta   90.00
_cell.angle_gamma   90.00
#
_symmetry.space_group_name_H-M   'P 1'
#
loop_
_entity.id
_entity.type
_entity.pdbx_description
1 polymer ?
#
loop_
_entity_poly.entity_id
_entity_poly.type
_entity_poly.pdbx_seq_one_letter_code
_entity_poly.pdbx_strand_id
1 'polypeptide(L)'
;MKILKYFLIIFIFLNSPIKADSSKAMINELQKGGKLIFIRHAYAPGGGDPTNFDINICETQRNLNDEGRIQSKKIGNFFENNNISINKIY
;
A
#
# COMPACT_ATOMS: atom_id res chain seq x y z
N MET A 1 -17.58 15.20 -44.28
CA MET A 1 -17.23 16.22 -43.27
C MET A 1 -18.03 16.07 -41.97
N LYS A 2 -19.27 15.69 -41.99
CA LYS A 2 -20.06 15.45 -40.76
C LYS A 2 -19.59 14.23 -39.97
N ILE A 3 -19.12 13.18 -40.62
CA ILE A 3 -18.62 11.93 -40.00
C ILE A 3 -17.33 12.16 -39.19
N LEU A 4 -16.47 13.09 -39.62
CA LEU A 4 -15.21 13.40 -38.93
C LEU A 4 -15.42 14.04 -37.55
N LYS A 5 -16.49 14.85 -37.40
CA LYS A 5 -16.87 15.47 -36.12
C LYS A 5 -17.28 14.41 -35.06
N TYR A 6 -18.06 13.42 -35.49
CA TYR A 6 -18.49 12.35 -34.58
C TYR A 6 -17.35 11.42 -34.21
N PHE A 7 -16.42 11.17 -35.12
CA PHE A 7 -15.22 10.36 -34.85
C PHE A 7 -14.31 11.01 -33.81
N LEU A 8 -14.16 12.34 -33.85
CA LEU A 8 -13.37 13.09 -32.87
C LEU A 8 -13.99 13.06 -31.46
N ILE A 9 -15.32 13.13 -31.37
CA ILE A 9 -16.05 13.05 -30.10
C ILE A 9 -15.92 11.66 -29.47
N ILE A 10 -16.01 10.59 -30.24
CA ILE A 10 -15.81 9.21 -29.78
C ILE A 10 -14.38 8.99 -29.28
N PHE A 11 -13.38 9.59 -29.93
CA PHE A 11 -11.97 9.47 -29.51
C PHE A 11 -11.70 10.16 -28.14
N ILE A 12 -12.38 11.25 -27.84
CA ILE A 12 -12.28 11.95 -26.55
C ILE A 12 -12.85 11.09 -25.42
N PHE A 13 -13.92 10.34 -25.64
CA PHE A 13 -14.51 9.43 -24.64
C PHE A 13 -13.64 8.21 -24.35
N LEU A 14 -12.83 7.73 -25.30
CA LEU A 14 -11.93 6.59 -25.14
C LEU A 14 -10.69 6.91 -24.30
N ASN A 15 -10.37 8.18 -24.08
CA ASN A 15 -9.23 8.64 -23.29
C ASN A 15 -9.57 9.09 -21.87
N SER A 16 -10.74 8.77 -21.37
CA SER A 16 -11.11 9.07 -19.98
C SER A 16 -10.23 8.29 -19.01
N PRO A 17 -9.55 8.93 -18.04
CA PRO A 17 -8.70 8.24 -17.10
C PRO A 17 -9.52 7.37 -16.13
N ILE A 18 -9.36 6.06 -16.21
CA ILE A 18 -10.04 5.06 -15.35
C ILE A 18 -9.34 4.91 -13.98
N LYS A 19 -8.36 5.74 -13.63
CA LYS A 19 -7.46 5.53 -12.48
C LYS A 19 -8.06 5.84 -11.09
N ALA A 20 -9.18 6.55 -10.99
CA ALA A 20 -9.68 7.04 -9.70
C ALA A 20 -10.42 5.97 -8.86
N ASP A 21 -10.97 4.92 -9.47
CA ASP A 21 -11.90 4.01 -8.81
C ASP A 21 -11.25 2.80 -8.14
N SER A 22 -10.02 2.40 -8.55
CA SER A 22 -9.37 1.19 -8.03
C SER A 22 -8.97 1.30 -6.55
N SER A 23 -8.44 2.44 -6.11
CA SER A 23 -8.05 2.67 -4.71
C SER A 23 -9.26 2.69 -3.79
N LYS A 24 -10.34 3.35 -4.21
CA LYS A 24 -11.59 3.43 -3.47
C LYS A 24 -12.27 2.05 -3.37
N ALA A 25 -12.28 1.28 -4.45
CA ALA A 25 -12.80 -0.08 -4.46
C ALA A 25 -12.02 -0.99 -3.49
N MET A 26 -10.70 -0.89 -3.47
CA MET A 26 -9.85 -1.62 -2.53
C MET A 26 -10.16 -1.24 -1.07
N ILE A 27 -10.26 0.04 -0.77
CA ILE A 27 -10.61 0.52 0.59
C ILE A 27 -11.98 -0.01 1.01
N ASN A 28 -12.97 0.05 0.13
CA ASN A 28 -14.31 -0.48 0.40
C ASN A 28 -14.27 -1.98 0.73
N GLU A 29 -13.49 -2.76 -0.01
CA GLU A 29 -13.33 -4.20 0.25
C GLU A 29 -12.63 -4.46 1.58
N LEU A 30 -11.61 -3.70 1.93
CA LEU A 30 -10.91 -3.82 3.22
C LEU A 30 -11.82 -3.45 4.40
N GLN A 31 -12.67 -2.45 4.26
CA GLN A 31 -13.65 -2.04 5.28
C GLN A 31 -14.68 -3.12 5.60
N LYS A 32 -15.01 -3.99 4.64
CA LYS A 32 -15.93 -5.12 4.85
C LYS A 32 -15.37 -6.18 5.80
N GLY A 33 -14.06 -6.24 5.99
CA GLY A 33 -13.42 -7.27 6.80
C GLY A 33 -13.40 -8.66 6.14
N GLY A 34 -13.08 -9.68 6.93
CA GLY A 34 -13.04 -11.07 6.48
C GLY A 34 -11.91 -11.37 5.48
N LYS A 35 -10.84 -10.59 5.49
CA LYS A 35 -9.71 -10.71 4.57
C LYS A 35 -8.40 -10.89 5.32
N LEU A 36 -7.46 -11.58 4.70
CA LEU A 36 -6.06 -11.61 5.12
C LEU A 36 -5.30 -10.55 4.35
N ILE A 37 -4.54 -9.74 5.09
CA ILE A 37 -3.71 -8.69 4.53
C ILE A 37 -2.26 -9.06 4.78
N PHE A 38 -1.46 -9.14 3.72
CA PHE A 38 -0.03 -9.39 3.80
C PHE A 38 0.73 -8.09 3.57
N ILE A 39 1.52 -7.69 4.55
CA ILE A 39 2.34 -6.49 4.46
C ILE A 39 3.80 -6.90 4.62
N ARG A 40 4.63 -6.49 3.67
CA ARG A 40 6.07 -6.63 3.81
C ARG A 40 6.58 -5.67 4.90
N HIS A 41 7.60 -6.08 5.64
CA HIS A 41 8.25 -5.19 6.62
C HIS A 41 8.68 -3.86 5.97
N ALA A 42 8.67 -2.79 6.77
CA ALA A 42 9.16 -1.48 6.36
C ALA A 42 10.68 -1.48 6.14
N TYR A 43 11.20 -0.39 5.61
CA TYR A 43 12.60 -0.29 5.24
C TYR A 43 13.53 -0.56 6.43
N ALA A 44 14.35 -1.60 6.28
CA ALA A 44 15.40 -1.98 7.18
C ALA A 44 16.71 -2.08 6.39
N PRO A 45 17.73 -1.22 6.65
CA PRO A 45 18.98 -1.24 5.91
C PRO A 45 19.70 -2.58 6.01
N GLY A 46 20.48 -2.93 4.99
CA GLY A 46 21.25 -4.16 4.95
C GLY A 46 20.63 -5.25 4.09
N GLY A 47 21.38 -6.33 3.86
CA GLY A 47 21.04 -7.46 3.00
C GLY A 47 20.61 -8.72 3.71
N GLY A 48 20.35 -8.68 5.00
CA GLY A 48 20.04 -9.82 5.85
C GLY A 48 20.50 -9.58 7.29
N ASP A 49 20.42 -10.58 8.13
CA ASP A 49 20.93 -10.46 9.49
C ASP A 49 22.45 -10.33 9.51
N PRO A 50 23.02 -9.50 10.43
CA PRO A 50 24.47 -9.40 10.63
C PRO A 50 25.08 -10.76 11.02
N THR A 51 26.38 -10.93 10.78
CA THR A 51 27.09 -12.16 11.12
C THR A 51 27.13 -12.46 12.62
N ASN A 52 26.98 -11.41 13.44
CA ASN A 52 26.93 -11.51 14.91
C ASN A 52 25.48 -11.55 15.43
N PHE A 53 24.52 -11.94 14.60
CA PHE A 53 23.11 -12.01 14.98
C PHE A 53 22.90 -12.89 16.23
N ASP A 54 22.19 -12.31 17.21
CA ASP A 54 21.70 -13.00 18.39
C ASP A 54 20.25 -12.55 18.64
N ILE A 55 19.32 -13.49 18.68
CA ILE A 55 17.89 -13.19 18.85
C ILE A 55 17.57 -12.48 20.17
N ASN A 56 18.43 -12.64 21.18
CA ASN A 56 18.27 -12.02 22.48
C ASN A 56 18.85 -10.60 22.56
N ILE A 57 19.59 -10.17 21.54
CA ILE A 57 20.28 -8.88 21.51
C ILE A 57 19.75 -8.06 20.33
N CYS A 58 18.89 -7.08 20.61
CA CYS A 58 18.22 -6.28 19.60
C CYS A 58 19.19 -5.58 18.63
N GLU A 59 20.31 -5.09 19.13
CA GLU A 59 21.32 -4.36 18.35
C GLU A 59 22.00 -5.22 17.30
N THR A 60 21.96 -6.53 17.45
CA THR A 60 22.52 -7.49 16.47
C THR A 60 21.53 -7.86 15.37
N GLN A 61 20.32 -7.35 15.40
CA GLN A 61 19.28 -7.64 14.42
C GLN A 61 19.24 -6.58 13.33
N ARG A 62 18.70 -6.96 12.17
CA ARG A 62 18.42 -6.02 11.11
C ARG A 62 17.17 -5.19 11.45
N ASN A 63 17.38 -4.03 12.04
CA ASN A 63 16.29 -3.15 12.50
C ASN A 63 15.85 -2.15 11.45
N LEU A 64 14.64 -1.62 11.62
CA LEU A 64 14.17 -0.45 10.87
C LEU A 64 15.05 0.76 11.21
N ASN A 65 15.32 1.59 10.22
CA ASN A 65 15.82 2.94 10.43
C ASN A 65 14.68 3.95 10.54
N ASP A 66 14.99 5.25 10.61
CA ASP A 66 13.98 6.31 10.73
C ASP A 66 13.03 6.36 9.54
N GLU A 67 13.52 6.13 8.33
CA GLU A 67 12.70 6.03 7.13
C GLU A 67 11.69 4.88 7.23
N GLY A 68 12.14 3.70 7.67
CA GLY A 68 11.27 2.55 7.89
C GLY A 68 10.21 2.80 8.96
N ARG A 69 10.55 3.48 10.04
CA ARG A 69 9.59 3.89 11.08
C ARG A 69 8.53 4.86 10.54
N ILE A 70 8.93 5.84 9.73
CA ILE A 70 8.02 6.77 9.05
C ILE A 70 7.10 6.02 8.10
N GLN A 71 7.64 5.09 7.32
CA GLN A 71 6.86 4.25 6.40
C GLN A 71 5.81 3.41 7.15
N SER A 72 6.18 2.79 8.27
CA SER A 72 5.26 2.02 9.12
C SER A 72 4.13 2.88 9.66
N LYS A 73 4.43 4.09 10.12
CA LYS A 73 3.43 5.05 10.59
C LYS A 73 2.45 5.45 9.48
N LYS A 74 2.94 5.69 8.27
CA LYS A 74 2.07 6.02 7.13
C LYS A 74 1.09 4.90 6.81
N ILE A 75 1.54 3.65 6.88
CA ILE A 75 0.67 2.49 6.68
C ILE A 75 -0.39 2.42 7.78
N GLY A 76 -0.01 2.55 9.04
CA GLY A 76 -0.95 2.58 10.16
C GLY A 76 -2.00 3.69 10.03
N ASN A 77 -1.56 4.90 9.69
CA ASN A 77 -2.45 6.04 9.47
C ASN A 77 -3.42 5.80 8.30
N PHE A 78 -2.97 5.11 7.26
CA PHE A 78 -3.84 4.73 6.15
C PHE A 78 -5.01 3.86 6.61
N PHE A 79 -4.75 2.85 7.43
CA PHE A 79 -5.81 2.00 7.99
C PHE A 79 -6.75 2.80 8.89
N GLU A 80 -6.22 3.61 9.79
CA GLU A 80 -7.00 4.42 10.71
C GLU A 80 -7.87 5.45 9.97
N ASN A 81 -7.28 6.23 9.06
CA ASN A 81 -7.97 7.28 8.33
C ASN A 81 -9.06 6.75 7.39
N ASN A 82 -8.96 5.50 6.97
CA ASN A 82 -9.96 4.85 6.12
C ASN A 82 -10.89 3.91 6.89
N ASN A 83 -10.88 3.95 8.21
CA ASN A 83 -11.73 3.10 9.07
C ASN A 83 -11.63 1.60 8.73
N ILE A 84 -10.42 1.12 8.47
CA ILE A 84 -10.15 -0.29 8.23
C ILE A 84 -9.75 -0.93 9.55
N SER A 85 -10.60 -1.81 10.07
CA SER A 85 -10.35 -2.49 11.34
C SER A 85 -9.44 -3.70 11.16
N ILE A 86 -8.45 -3.85 12.04
CA ILE A 86 -7.57 -5.01 12.12
C ILE A 86 -7.89 -5.78 13.39
N ASN A 87 -8.35 -7.01 13.27
CA ASN A 87 -8.76 -7.82 14.40
C ASN A 87 -7.60 -8.61 15.01
N LYS A 88 -6.64 -9.02 14.20
CA LYS A 88 -5.53 -9.87 14.64
C LYS A 88 -4.28 -9.64 13.78
N ILE A 89 -3.14 -9.67 14.44
CA ILE A 89 -1.82 -9.60 13.80
C ILE A 89 -1.07 -10.89 14.14
N TYR A 90 -0.45 -11.49 13.15
CA TYR A 90 0.32 -12.74 13.27
C TYR A 90 1.82 -12.49 13.11
#